data_fe01c2fee9344330c9eb39ccea2a0ff0
#
_entry.id   fe01c2fee9344330c9eb39ccea2a0ff0
#
_cell.length_a   1.000
_cell.length_b   1.000
_cell.length_c   1.000
_cell.angle_alpha   90.00
_cell.angle_beta   90.00
_cell.angle_gamma   90.00
#
_symmetry.space_group_name_H-M   'P 1'
#
loop_
_entity.id
_entity.type
_entity.pdbx_description
1 polymer ?
#
loop_
_entity_poly.entity_id
_entity_poly.type
_entity_poly.pdbx_seq_one_letter_code
_entity_poly.pdbx_strand_id
1 'polypeptide(L)'
;MAEFTHFKKDGSAVMVDVHEKPDTYRAASATGTIQVSPEVFAAVRDHTAKKGDVLGVARLAGIMGAKKNAELIPLCHIVPLTNCEVTFTMDEDTHSITAVCTTSCVGKTGVEMEALTGVSTALLTIYDMCKAMDRGMMIRDIHILEKDGGKSGHYIYQKEEK
;
A
#
# COMPACT_ATOMS: atom_id res chain seq x y z
N MET A 1 -7.73 22.55 16.41
CA MET A 1 -7.72 21.08 16.58
C MET A 1 -8.42 20.47 15.38
N ALA A 2 -7.83 19.48 14.74
CA ALA A 2 -8.51 18.75 13.67
C ALA A 2 -9.66 17.95 14.28
N GLU A 3 -10.88 18.14 13.83
CA GLU A 3 -12.04 17.34 14.26
C GLU A 3 -11.94 15.93 13.66
N PHE A 4 -12.12 14.92 14.51
CA PHE A 4 -12.25 13.53 14.05
C PHE A 4 -13.60 13.34 13.36
N THR A 5 -13.61 13.20 12.04
CA THR A 5 -14.83 13.13 11.24
C THR A 5 -15.52 11.76 11.26
N HIS A 6 -14.87 10.73 11.81
CA HIS A 6 -15.39 9.35 11.90
C HIS A 6 -16.16 9.03 13.19
N PHE A 7 -16.40 10.03 14.04
CA PHE A 7 -17.17 9.84 15.26
C PHE A 7 -18.23 10.93 15.40
N LYS A 8 -19.43 10.51 15.78
CA LYS A 8 -20.51 11.43 16.16
C LYS A 8 -20.25 11.99 17.56
N LYS A 9 -21.02 13.03 17.94
CA LYS A 9 -20.93 13.64 19.27
C LYS A 9 -21.21 12.67 20.43
N ASP A 10 -21.94 11.60 20.20
CA ASP A 10 -22.25 10.52 21.14
C ASP A 10 -21.15 9.45 21.23
N GLY A 11 -20.04 9.59 20.46
CA GLY A 11 -18.92 8.66 20.42
C GLY A 11 -19.12 7.45 19.48
N SER A 12 -20.25 7.36 18.79
CA SER A 12 -20.48 6.28 17.82
C SER A 12 -19.67 6.49 16.55
N ALA A 13 -19.07 5.40 16.03
CA ALA A 13 -18.35 5.42 14.75
C ALA A 13 -19.31 5.59 13.59
N VAL A 14 -18.90 6.37 12.59
CA VAL A 14 -19.67 6.62 11.37
C VAL A 14 -18.75 6.75 10.17
N MET A 15 -19.13 6.15 9.06
CA MET A 15 -18.49 6.41 7.77
C MET A 15 -18.88 7.82 7.30
N VAL A 16 -17.89 8.61 6.87
CA VAL A 16 -18.12 10.01 6.45
C VAL A 16 -19.02 10.03 5.21
N ASP A 17 -20.08 10.83 5.25
CA ASP A 17 -20.93 11.05 4.07
C ASP A 17 -20.21 11.93 3.04
N VAL A 18 -20.12 11.41 1.83
CA VAL A 18 -19.44 12.09 0.69
C VAL A 18 -20.39 12.34 -0.48
N HIS A 19 -21.72 12.16 -0.30
CA HIS A 19 -22.65 12.18 -1.42
C HIS A 19 -22.68 13.54 -2.14
N GLU A 20 -22.52 14.65 -1.43
CA GLU A 20 -22.50 16.00 -2.02
C GLU A 20 -21.17 16.39 -2.67
N LYS A 21 -20.09 15.58 -2.47
CA LYS A 21 -18.81 15.89 -3.10
C LYS A 21 -18.86 15.58 -4.59
N PRO A 22 -18.25 16.43 -5.43
CA PRO A 22 -18.12 16.12 -6.85
C PRO A 22 -17.16 14.94 -7.06
N ASP A 23 -17.40 14.21 -8.13
CA ASP A 23 -16.43 13.24 -8.61
C ASP A 23 -15.23 13.98 -9.22
N THR A 24 -14.03 13.66 -8.74
CA THR A 24 -12.79 14.23 -9.23
C THR A 24 -11.74 13.13 -9.40
N TYR A 25 -10.74 13.37 -10.25
CA TYR A 25 -9.59 12.48 -10.34
C TYR A 25 -8.87 12.41 -9.01
N ARG A 26 -8.50 11.20 -8.63
CA ARG A 26 -7.75 10.87 -7.40
C ARG A 26 -6.62 9.94 -7.74
N ALA A 27 -5.46 10.22 -7.22
CA ALA A 27 -4.30 9.34 -7.32
C ALA A 27 -3.57 9.29 -5.98
N ALA A 28 -2.95 8.16 -5.69
CA ALA A 28 -2.04 8.01 -4.56
C ALA A 28 -0.99 6.96 -4.86
N SER A 29 0.21 7.19 -4.34
CA SER A 29 1.30 6.22 -4.33
C SER A 29 1.75 6.00 -2.89
N ALA A 30 1.89 4.74 -2.51
CA ALA A 30 2.44 4.32 -1.23
C ALA A 30 3.69 3.48 -1.45
N THR A 31 4.58 3.45 -0.47
CA THR A 31 5.77 2.61 -0.46
C THR A 31 5.90 1.84 0.84
N GLY A 32 6.75 0.84 0.83
CA GLY A 32 7.20 0.09 1.99
C GLY A 32 8.34 -0.84 1.61
N THR A 33 9.08 -1.31 2.58
CA THR A 33 10.29 -2.11 2.35
C THR A 33 10.25 -3.37 3.20
N ILE A 34 10.70 -4.49 2.65
CA ILE A 34 11.03 -5.69 3.40
C ILE A 34 12.53 -5.95 3.33
N GLN A 35 13.17 -6.02 4.49
CA GLN A 35 14.56 -6.43 4.64
C GLN A 35 14.61 -7.95 4.82
N VAL A 36 15.48 -8.61 4.08
CA VAL A 36 15.55 -10.06 4.01
C VAL A 36 17.00 -10.52 4.22
N SER A 37 17.23 -11.82 4.43
CA SER A 37 18.59 -12.38 4.46
C SER A 37 19.23 -12.35 3.06
N PRO A 38 20.58 -12.38 2.96
CA PRO A 38 21.29 -12.48 1.68
C PRO A 38 20.82 -13.67 0.84
N GLU A 39 20.50 -14.80 1.48
CA GLU A 39 20.05 -16.02 0.78
C GLU A 39 18.65 -15.82 0.17
N VAL A 40 17.73 -15.20 0.91
CA VAL A 40 16.38 -14.86 0.38
C VAL A 40 16.51 -13.85 -0.74
N PHE A 41 17.35 -12.81 -0.58
CA PHE A 41 17.58 -11.81 -1.60
C PHE A 41 18.05 -12.42 -2.91
N ALA A 42 19.08 -13.28 -2.85
CA ALA A 42 19.60 -13.98 -4.01
C ALA A 42 18.54 -14.89 -4.65
N ALA A 43 17.77 -15.65 -3.84
CA ALA A 43 16.74 -16.54 -4.35
C ALA A 43 15.60 -15.79 -5.07
N VAL A 44 15.23 -14.60 -4.59
CA VAL A 44 14.22 -13.76 -5.24
C VAL A 44 14.77 -13.15 -6.53
N ARG A 45 15.98 -12.59 -6.49
CA ARG A 45 16.66 -11.99 -7.64
C ARG A 45 16.85 -12.98 -8.78
N ASP A 46 17.33 -14.18 -8.45
CA ASP A 46 17.70 -15.22 -9.42
C ASP A 46 16.52 -16.16 -9.77
N HIS A 47 15.33 -15.88 -9.29
CA HIS A 47 14.11 -16.67 -9.50
C HIS A 47 14.25 -18.15 -9.09
N THR A 48 15.05 -18.45 -8.05
CA THR A 48 15.33 -19.81 -7.56
C THR A 48 14.52 -20.18 -6.32
N ALA A 49 13.64 -19.30 -5.84
CA ALA A 49 12.77 -19.58 -4.70
C ALA A 49 11.86 -20.79 -4.97
N LYS A 50 11.79 -21.74 -4.02
CA LYS A 50 11.01 -22.98 -4.18
C LYS A 50 9.52 -22.77 -4.48
N LYS A 51 8.94 -21.65 -4.07
CA LYS A 51 7.55 -21.29 -4.33
C LYS A 51 7.33 -20.56 -5.67
N GLY A 52 8.35 -20.42 -6.51
CA GLY A 52 8.27 -19.80 -7.82
C GLY A 52 8.51 -18.30 -7.81
N ASP A 53 7.87 -17.57 -8.72
CA ASP A 53 8.03 -16.13 -8.92
C ASP A 53 7.43 -15.32 -7.75
N VAL A 54 8.28 -15.03 -6.76
CA VAL A 54 7.88 -14.32 -5.53
C VAL A 54 7.33 -12.93 -5.84
N LEU A 55 8.00 -12.15 -6.68
CA LEU A 55 7.59 -10.78 -6.98
C LEU A 55 6.34 -10.73 -7.87
N GLY A 56 6.20 -11.66 -8.80
CA GLY A 56 4.99 -11.79 -9.62
C GLY A 56 3.75 -12.09 -8.78
N VAL A 57 3.85 -13.05 -7.85
CA VAL A 57 2.76 -13.39 -6.91
C VAL A 57 2.47 -12.21 -5.97
N ALA A 58 3.51 -11.56 -5.43
CA ALA A 58 3.36 -10.39 -4.56
C ALA A 58 2.68 -9.22 -5.27
N ARG A 59 3.00 -8.99 -6.55
CA ARG A 59 2.34 -7.97 -7.38
C ARG A 59 0.85 -8.22 -7.50
N LEU A 60 0.44 -9.43 -7.86
CA LEU A 60 -0.97 -9.80 -7.96
C LEU A 60 -1.68 -9.66 -6.61
N ALA A 61 -1.04 -10.11 -5.53
CA ALA A 61 -1.60 -9.99 -4.18
C ALA A 61 -1.78 -8.53 -3.76
N GLY A 62 -0.82 -7.65 -4.08
CA GLY A 62 -0.92 -6.21 -3.83
C GLY A 62 -2.10 -5.57 -4.58
N ILE A 63 -2.27 -5.87 -5.86
CA ILE A 63 -3.42 -5.40 -6.64
C ILE A 63 -4.74 -5.91 -6.05
N MET A 64 -4.80 -7.18 -5.65
CA MET A 64 -5.99 -7.74 -5.00
C MET A 64 -6.26 -7.09 -3.64
N GLY A 65 -5.22 -6.83 -2.85
CA GLY A 65 -5.31 -6.15 -1.56
C GLY A 65 -5.88 -4.73 -1.71
N ALA A 66 -5.35 -3.96 -2.65
CA ALA A 66 -5.87 -2.62 -2.96
C ALA A 66 -7.37 -2.65 -3.30
N LYS A 67 -7.80 -3.60 -4.14
CA LYS A 67 -9.21 -3.77 -4.54
C LYS A 67 -10.13 -4.21 -3.39
N LYS A 68 -9.59 -4.80 -2.33
CA LYS A 68 -10.32 -5.28 -1.16
C LYS A 68 -10.21 -4.37 0.06
N ASN A 69 -9.63 -3.18 -0.09
CA ASN A 69 -9.39 -2.28 1.04
C ASN A 69 -10.63 -2.02 1.89
N ALA A 70 -11.78 -1.75 1.27
CA ALA A 70 -13.03 -1.48 1.99
C ALA A 70 -13.59 -2.69 2.77
N GLU A 71 -13.19 -3.91 2.43
CA GLU A 71 -13.52 -5.13 3.20
C GLU A 71 -12.63 -5.29 4.44
N LEU A 72 -11.45 -4.67 4.44
CA LEU A 72 -10.44 -4.79 5.51
C LEU A 72 -10.48 -3.63 6.50
N ILE A 73 -10.75 -2.41 6.01
CA ILE A 73 -10.74 -1.18 6.80
C ILE A 73 -12.18 -0.68 6.97
N PRO A 74 -12.75 -0.79 8.19
CA PRO A 74 -14.20 -0.72 8.42
C PRO A 74 -14.89 0.56 7.93
N LEU A 75 -14.23 1.72 8.01
CA LEU A 75 -14.84 3.01 7.66
C LEU A 75 -14.38 3.56 6.31
N CYS A 76 -13.66 2.75 5.52
CA CYS A 76 -13.32 3.12 4.15
C CYS A 76 -14.52 2.94 3.21
N HIS A 77 -14.65 3.89 2.27
CA HIS A 77 -15.62 3.78 1.19
C HIS A 77 -15.18 2.73 0.16
N ILE A 78 -16.15 2.15 -0.54
CA ILE A 78 -15.86 1.33 -1.73
C ILE A 78 -15.47 2.28 -2.86
N VAL A 79 -14.26 2.14 -3.37
CA VAL A 79 -13.73 2.98 -4.45
C VAL A 79 -13.58 2.16 -5.74
N PRO A 80 -14.17 2.62 -6.86
CA PRO A 80 -13.99 1.96 -8.17
C PRO A 80 -12.63 2.33 -8.77
N LEU A 81 -11.57 1.62 -8.39
CA LEU A 81 -10.23 1.84 -8.94
C LEU A 81 -10.23 1.73 -10.47
N THR A 82 -9.67 2.73 -11.14
CA THR A 82 -9.44 2.72 -12.59
C THR A 82 -8.03 2.28 -12.94
N ASN A 83 -7.08 2.40 -12.00
CA ASN A 83 -5.73 1.88 -12.12
C ASN A 83 -5.21 1.39 -10.77
N CYS A 84 -4.41 0.33 -10.81
CA CYS A 84 -3.64 -0.16 -9.67
C CYS A 84 -2.38 -0.85 -10.21
N GLU A 85 -1.22 -0.29 -9.89
CA GLU A 85 0.09 -0.81 -10.29
C GLU A 85 0.94 -1.08 -9.05
N VAL A 86 1.63 -2.22 -9.03
CA VAL A 86 2.61 -2.55 -7.98
C VAL A 86 3.96 -2.83 -8.64
N THR A 87 4.97 -2.08 -8.24
CA THR A 87 6.36 -2.22 -8.71
C THR A 87 7.30 -2.56 -7.57
N PHE A 88 8.46 -3.14 -7.90
CA PHE A 88 9.48 -3.50 -6.94
C PHE A 88 10.84 -3.00 -7.39
N THR A 89 11.65 -2.57 -6.42
CA THR A 89 13.08 -2.34 -6.58
C THR A 89 13.83 -3.16 -5.55
N MET A 90 15.00 -3.68 -5.92
CA MET A 90 15.85 -4.49 -5.06
C MET A 90 17.18 -3.77 -4.83
N ASP A 91 17.58 -3.66 -3.57
CA ASP A 91 18.84 -3.05 -3.15
C ASP A 91 19.76 -4.14 -2.58
N GLU A 92 20.85 -4.39 -3.28
CA GLU A 92 21.82 -5.45 -2.94
C GLU A 92 22.65 -5.09 -1.70
N ASP A 93 22.94 -3.80 -1.50
CA ASP A 93 23.77 -3.36 -0.36
C ASP A 93 23.07 -3.58 0.98
N THR A 94 21.76 -3.36 0.99
CA THR A 94 20.92 -3.51 2.21
C THR A 94 20.15 -4.82 2.26
N HIS A 95 20.20 -5.63 1.22
CA HIS A 95 19.37 -6.83 1.04
C HIS A 95 17.89 -6.52 1.28
N SER A 96 17.39 -5.47 0.64
CA SER A 96 16.01 -5.05 0.81
C SER A 96 15.25 -5.01 -0.50
N ILE A 97 13.93 -5.22 -0.41
CA ILE A 97 12.99 -5.15 -1.52
C ILE A 97 11.96 -4.07 -1.17
N THR A 98 11.93 -3.02 -1.96
CA THR A 98 10.96 -1.93 -1.81
C THR A 98 9.82 -2.12 -2.78
N ALA A 99 8.60 -2.11 -2.26
CA ALA A 99 7.37 -2.11 -3.04
C ALA A 99 6.80 -0.69 -3.14
N VAL A 100 6.29 -0.34 -4.31
CA VAL A 100 5.49 0.87 -4.53
C VAL A 100 4.16 0.45 -5.15
N CYS A 101 3.06 0.93 -4.56
CA CYS A 101 1.72 0.74 -5.11
C CYS A 101 1.14 2.10 -5.49
N THR A 102 0.77 2.25 -6.76
CA THR A 102 0.10 3.44 -7.29
C THR A 102 -1.33 3.08 -7.66
N THR A 103 -2.27 3.87 -7.16
CA THR A 103 -3.71 3.68 -7.40
C THR A 103 -4.35 4.96 -7.90
N SER A 104 -5.38 4.85 -8.73
CA SER A 104 -6.18 6.00 -9.14
C SER A 104 -7.64 5.64 -9.39
N CYS A 105 -8.50 6.64 -9.28
CA CYS A 105 -9.91 6.57 -9.63
C CYS A 105 -10.47 7.94 -10.03
N VAL A 106 -11.70 7.95 -10.49
CA VAL A 106 -12.57 9.14 -10.50
C VAL A 106 -13.65 8.91 -9.47
N GLY A 107 -13.68 9.74 -8.43
CA GLY A 107 -14.60 9.52 -7.32
C GLY A 107 -14.60 10.64 -6.27
N LYS A 108 -15.36 10.43 -5.21
CA LYS A 108 -15.66 11.43 -4.16
C LYS A 108 -14.66 11.39 -3.00
N THR A 109 -13.82 10.36 -2.93
CA THR A 109 -12.82 10.16 -1.87
C THR A 109 -11.46 9.80 -2.46
N GLY A 110 -10.40 9.95 -1.66
CA GLY A 110 -9.04 9.58 -2.06
C GLY A 110 -8.84 8.07 -2.11
N VAL A 111 -7.67 7.65 -2.62
CA VAL A 111 -7.26 6.25 -2.81
C VAL A 111 -5.98 5.91 -2.04
N GLU A 112 -5.68 6.70 -1.02
CA GLU A 112 -4.49 6.53 -0.19
C GLU A 112 -4.50 5.17 0.53
N MET A 113 -5.67 4.78 1.04
CA MET A 113 -5.81 3.51 1.77
C MET A 113 -5.69 2.29 0.87
N GLU A 114 -6.16 2.40 -0.37
CA GLU A 114 -5.99 1.37 -1.40
C GLU A 114 -4.50 1.19 -1.73
N ALA A 115 -3.74 2.27 -1.87
CA ALA A 115 -2.30 2.22 -2.12
C ALA A 115 -1.54 1.59 -0.93
N LEU A 116 -1.84 2.01 0.30
CA LEU A 116 -1.23 1.46 1.54
C LEU A 116 -1.55 -0.03 1.71
N THR A 117 -2.80 -0.43 1.49
CA THR A 117 -3.22 -1.83 1.58
C THR A 117 -2.54 -2.67 0.50
N GLY A 118 -2.38 -2.13 -0.71
CA GLY A 118 -1.67 -2.78 -1.80
C GLY A 118 -0.21 -3.06 -1.46
N VAL A 119 0.52 -2.07 -0.98
CA VAL A 119 1.92 -2.24 -0.52
C VAL A 119 2.00 -3.27 0.61
N SER A 120 1.16 -3.13 1.63
CA SER A 120 1.17 -4.02 2.79
C SER A 120 0.95 -5.48 2.39
N THR A 121 -0.03 -5.72 1.52
CA THR A 121 -0.35 -7.06 1.03
C THR A 121 0.78 -7.65 0.17
N ALA A 122 1.42 -6.83 -0.67
CA ALA A 122 2.57 -7.25 -1.46
C ALA A 122 3.74 -7.68 -0.57
N LEU A 123 4.11 -6.88 0.42
CA LEU A 123 5.21 -7.18 1.35
C LEU A 123 4.92 -8.40 2.24
N LEU A 124 3.69 -8.55 2.73
CA LEU A 124 3.25 -9.74 3.46
C LEU A 124 3.33 -11.00 2.60
N THR A 125 3.06 -10.89 1.30
CA THR A 125 3.16 -12.00 0.37
C THR A 125 4.62 -12.42 0.15
N ILE A 126 5.55 -11.47 0.01
CA ILE A 126 6.99 -11.77 -0.03
C ILE A 126 7.39 -12.52 1.25
N TYR A 127 6.97 -12.02 2.42
CA TYR A 127 7.24 -12.67 3.70
C TYR A 127 6.71 -14.12 3.72
N ASP A 128 5.45 -14.33 3.37
CA ASP A 128 4.85 -15.68 3.37
C ASP A 128 5.58 -16.65 2.44
N MET A 129 5.95 -16.19 1.25
CA MET A 129 6.63 -17.03 0.28
C MET A 129 8.05 -17.40 0.70
N CYS A 130 8.73 -16.54 1.47
CA CYS A 130 10.14 -16.72 1.85
C CYS A 130 10.36 -17.16 3.31
N LYS A 131 9.35 -17.16 4.18
CA LYS A 131 9.47 -17.44 5.63
C LYS A 131 10.05 -18.82 5.98
N ALA A 132 10.04 -19.77 5.04
CA ALA A 132 10.71 -21.06 5.25
C ALA A 132 12.24 -20.95 5.21
N MET A 133 12.78 -19.92 4.55
CA MET A 133 14.22 -19.64 4.47
C MET A 133 14.67 -18.67 5.57
N ASP A 134 13.86 -17.63 5.83
CA ASP A 134 14.16 -16.60 6.84
C ASP A 134 12.87 -16.15 7.52
N ARG A 135 12.77 -16.32 8.84
CA ARG A 135 11.65 -15.77 9.65
C ARG A 135 11.96 -14.42 10.25
N GLY A 136 13.20 -13.95 10.15
CA GLY A 136 13.68 -12.69 10.68
C GLY A 136 13.44 -11.50 9.74
N MET A 137 12.82 -11.70 8.59
CA MET A 137 12.52 -10.63 7.64
C MET A 137 11.68 -9.52 8.30
N MET A 138 12.03 -8.27 8.02
CA MET A 138 11.42 -7.10 8.64
C MET A 138 10.72 -6.23 7.60
N ILE A 139 9.39 -6.06 7.76
CA ILE A 139 8.61 -5.09 6.98
C ILE A 139 8.64 -3.75 7.71
N ARG A 140 8.98 -2.67 6.99
CA ARG A 140 9.15 -1.34 7.57
C ARG A 140 8.82 -0.23 6.58
N ASP A 141 8.75 0.98 7.10
CA ASP A 141 8.66 2.24 6.33
C ASP A 141 7.46 2.29 5.37
N ILE A 142 6.32 1.71 5.78
CA ILE A 142 5.07 1.80 5.00
C ILE A 142 4.47 3.18 5.20
N HIS A 143 4.36 3.96 4.10
CA HIS A 143 3.80 5.31 4.12
C HIS A 143 3.35 5.77 2.73
N ILE A 144 2.59 6.86 2.69
CA ILE A 144 2.23 7.53 1.44
C ILE A 144 3.44 8.32 0.92
N LEU A 145 3.77 8.14 -0.35
CA LEU A 145 4.76 8.95 -1.05
C LEU A 145 4.14 10.23 -1.61
N GLU A 146 3.00 10.08 -2.24
CA GLU A 146 2.33 11.16 -2.95
C GLU A 146 0.82 10.89 -3.01
N LYS A 147 0.04 11.93 -2.98
CA LYS A 147 -1.37 11.87 -3.32
C LYS A 147 -1.79 13.12 -4.07
N ASP A 148 -2.75 12.98 -4.98
CA ASP A 148 -3.29 14.09 -5.76
C ASP A 148 -4.82 14.05 -5.82
N GLY A 149 -5.39 15.24 -5.91
CA GLY A 149 -6.82 15.47 -6.05
C GLY A 149 -7.56 15.72 -4.73
N GLY A 150 -8.80 16.18 -4.88
CA GLY A 150 -9.69 16.51 -3.79
C GLY A 150 -9.42 17.85 -3.10
N LYS A 151 -10.15 18.10 -2.02
CA LYS A 151 -10.11 19.36 -1.28
C LYS A 151 -8.73 19.66 -0.67
N SER A 152 -7.97 18.65 -0.30
CA SER A 152 -6.64 18.79 0.29
C SER A 152 -5.49 18.92 -0.73
N GLY A 153 -5.82 18.91 -2.05
CA GLY A 153 -4.86 19.14 -3.12
C GLY A 153 -3.75 18.10 -3.21
N HIS A 154 -2.61 18.53 -3.69
CA HIS A 154 -1.41 17.70 -3.87
C HIS A 154 -0.60 17.60 -2.58
N TYR A 155 -0.09 16.41 -2.28
CA TYR A 155 0.79 16.13 -1.15
C TYR A 155 1.95 15.25 -1.61
N ILE A 156 3.17 15.62 -1.22
CA ILE A 156 4.39 14.81 -1.39
C ILE A 156 5.01 14.61 -0.02
N TYR A 157 5.35 13.37 0.29
CA TYR A 157 6.09 13.04 1.51
C TYR A 157 7.47 13.71 1.50
N GLN A 158 7.74 14.49 2.53
CA GLN A 158 9.06 15.07 2.76
C GLN A 158 9.69 14.33 3.94
N LYS A 159 10.78 13.62 3.68
CA LYS A 159 11.57 13.01 4.75
C LYS A 159 12.22 14.14 5.55
N GLU A 160 11.83 14.30 6.81
CA GLU A 160 12.56 15.20 7.70
C GLU A 160 13.99 14.67 7.86
N GLU A 161 14.97 15.45 7.40
CA GLU A 161 16.38 15.21 7.73
C GLU A 161 16.54 15.46 9.24
N LYS A 162 16.78 14.38 9.97
CA LYS A 162 17.13 14.42 11.40
C LYS A 162 18.63 14.48 11.54
#